data_0af3917dc32ccb3691d702c0ef05738d
#
_entry.id   0af3917dc32ccb3691d702c0ef05738d
#
_cell.length_a   1.000
_cell.length_b   1.000
_cell.length_c   1.000
_cell.angle_alpha   90.00
_cell.angle_beta   90.00
_cell.angle_gamma   90.00
#
_symmetry.space_group_name_H-M   'P 1'
#
loop_
_entity.id
_entity.type
_entity.pdbx_description
1 polymer ?
#
loop_
_entity_poly.entity_id
_entity_poly.type
_entity_poly.pdbx_seq_one_letter_code
_entity_poly.pdbx_strand_id
1 'polypeptide(L)'
;MKYSILLALLLSTFSINAQITEKEVDVLVENTMKAFNVPGIAVAIVKDGKVVLAKGYGVKSILTKEKVDANTLFGISSNSKAFTTAALAMLIDEKKLNWDDKVIQYLPEFKMYNEYVTHEFTIRDLVTHRSGLGLGAGDLMIWPDGSDFKENDIIRNLQHLKPVSAFRTKYDYDNLLYIVAGEVIHKVSGKSWCNFIEERI
;
A
#
# COMPACT_ATOMS: atom_id res chain seq x y z
N MET A 1 21.92 25.92 -47.31
CA MET A 1 21.77 24.46 -47.07
C MET A 1 22.98 23.82 -46.38
N LYS A 2 24.23 24.08 -46.73
CA LYS A 2 25.40 23.40 -46.07
C LYS A 2 25.56 23.74 -44.57
N TYR A 3 25.24 24.97 -44.15
CA TYR A 3 25.36 25.40 -42.75
C TYR A 3 24.20 24.91 -41.85
N SER A 4 23.03 24.68 -42.45
CA SER A 4 21.85 24.16 -41.69
C SER A 4 22.04 22.71 -41.28
N ILE A 5 22.75 21.90 -42.05
CA ILE A 5 23.05 20.51 -41.72
C ILE A 5 24.12 20.41 -40.60
N LEU A 6 25.09 21.35 -40.62
CA LEU A 6 26.12 21.39 -39.57
C LEU A 6 25.56 21.82 -38.24
N LEU A 7 24.59 22.73 -38.22
CA LEU A 7 23.89 23.15 -36.98
C LEU A 7 23.00 22.03 -36.41
N ALA A 8 22.35 21.25 -37.26
CA ALA A 8 21.55 20.10 -36.86
C ALA A 8 22.40 18.96 -36.27
N LEU A 9 23.61 18.74 -36.81
CA LEU A 9 24.58 17.76 -36.27
C LEU A 9 25.18 18.19 -34.94
N LEU A 10 25.36 19.47 -34.68
CA LEU A 10 25.81 20.01 -33.38
C LEU A 10 24.77 19.89 -32.27
N LEU A 11 23.47 19.97 -32.60
CA LEU A 11 22.37 19.83 -31.65
C LEU A 11 22.11 18.37 -31.25
N SER A 12 22.54 17.40 -32.06
CA SER A 12 22.32 15.98 -31.78
C SER A 12 23.33 15.36 -30.78
N THR A 13 24.35 16.10 -30.33
CA THR A 13 25.40 15.59 -29.45
C THR A 13 25.20 15.92 -27.96
N PHE A 14 24.17 16.69 -27.59
CA PHE A 14 23.85 16.94 -26.20
C PHE A 14 22.94 15.83 -25.67
N SER A 15 23.51 14.67 -25.36
CA SER A 15 22.87 13.71 -24.46
C SER A 15 22.86 14.32 -23.06
N ILE A 16 21.77 14.99 -22.68
CA ILE A 16 21.58 15.45 -21.31
C ILE A 16 21.37 14.21 -20.48
N ASN A 17 22.42 13.73 -19.81
CA ASN A 17 22.29 12.74 -18.75
C ASN A 17 21.66 13.43 -17.53
N ALA A 18 20.33 13.49 -17.48
CA ALA A 18 19.57 13.98 -16.34
C ALA A 18 19.48 12.89 -15.25
N GLN A 19 20.60 12.27 -14.91
CA GLN A 19 20.64 11.26 -13.87
C GLN A 19 21.14 11.90 -12.58
N ILE A 20 20.27 11.87 -11.55
CA ILE A 20 20.64 12.30 -10.20
C ILE A 20 21.83 11.46 -9.70
N THR A 21 22.84 12.12 -9.16
CA THR A 21 24.03 11.47 -8.57
C THR A 21 23.75 11.03 -7.14
N GLU A 22 24.49 10.05 -6.63
CA GLU A 22 24.40 9.63 -5.22
C GLU A 22 24.59 10.83 -4.27
N LYS A 23 25.53 11.71 -4.54
CA LYS A 23 25.79 12.92 -3.74
C LYS A 23 24.58 13.87 -3.71
N GLU A 24 23.89 14.03 -4.80
CA GLU A 24 22.67 14.85 -4.86
C GLU A 24 21.53 14.19 -4.07
N VAL A 25 21.42 12.86 -4.11
CA VAL A 25 20.49 12.11 -3.26
C VAL A 25 20.85 12.29 -1.79
N ASP A 26 22.11 12.17 -1.40
CA ASP A 26 22.56 12.40 -0.01
C ASP A 26 22.13 13.78 0.49
N VAL A 27 22.43 14.83 -0.28
CA VAL A 27 22.03 16.20 0.08
C VAL A 27 20.51 16.35 0.19
N LEU A 28 19.77 15.77 -0.74
CA LEU A 28 18.30 15.83 -0.71
C LEU A 28 17.74 15.15 0.53
N VAL A 29 18.22 13.94 0.85
CA VAL A 29 17.77 13.17 2.02
C VAL A 29 18.13 13.88 3.32
N GLU A 30 19.34 14.36 3.47
CA GLU A 30 19.78 15.08 4.67
C GLU A 30 18.96 16.36 4.91
N ASN A 31 18.70 17.14 3.85
CA ASN A 31 17.84 18.31 3.92
C ASN A 31 16.39 17.95 4.29
N THR A 32 15.87 16.86 3.74
CA THR A 32 14.52 16.36 4.04
C THR A 32 14.44 15.91 5.51
N MET A 33 15.40 15.13 5.98
CA MET A 33 15.46 14.69 7.38
C MET A 33 15.47 15.88 8.34
N LYS A 34 16.26 16.91 8.03
CA LYS A 34 16.31 18.13 8.82
C LYS A 34 15.01 18.92 8.78
N ALA A 35 14.42 19.10 7.60
CA ALA A 35 13.18 19.88 7.42
C ALA A 35 11.99 19.26 8.14
N PHE A 36 11.89 17.93 8.15
CA PHE A 36 10.78 17.18 8.75
C PHE A 36 11.12 16.58 10.12
N ASN A 37 12.31 16.84 10.65
CA ASN A 37 12.79 16.30 11.94
C ASN A 37 12.70 14.77 12.01
N VAL A 38 13.07 14.08 10.91
CA VAL A 38 13.03 12.62 10.81
C VAL A 38 14.36 12.04 11.29
N PRO A 39 14.37 11.12 12.29
CA PRO A 39 15.62 10.60 12.86
C PRO A 39 16.34 9.61 11.94
N GLY A 40 15.64 8.91 11.06
CA GLY A 40 16.22 7.91 10.17
C GLY A 40 15.39 7.63 8.94
N ILE A 41 16.04 7.40 7.81
CA ILE A 41 15.42 7.09 6.51
C ILE A 41 16.27 6.02 5.81
N ALA A 42 15.62 5.11 5.10
CA ALA A 42 16.24 4.25 4.09
C ALA A 42 15.74 4.64 2.69
N VAL A 43 16.65 4.72 1.73
CA VAL A 43 16.34 5.08 0.34
C VAL A 43 16.87 4.00 -0.59
N ALA A 44 16.03 3.54 -1.51
CA ALA A 44 16.43 2.69 -2.62
C ALA A 44 15.98 3.33 -3.94
N ILE A 45 16.86 3.27 -4.92
CA ILE A 45 16.58 3.71 -6.30
C ILE A 45 16.83 2.53 -7.23
N VAL A 46 15.79 2.17 -7.98
CA VAL A 46 15.86 1.12 -9.00
C VAL A 46 15.68 1.78 -10.36
N LYS A 47 16.60 1.51 -11.30
CA LYS A 47 16.53 2.00 -12.66
C LYS A 47 16.82 0.83 -13.63
N ASP A 48 15.97 0.66 -14.62
CA ASP A 48 16.10 -0.40 -15.64
C ASP A 48 16.29 -1.80 -15.00
N GLY A 49 15.52 -2.10 -13.94
CA GLY A 49 15.58 -3.36 -13.19
C GLY A 49 16.84 -3.55 -12.33
N LYS A 50 17.69 -2.52 -12.18
CA LYS A 50 18.91 -2.59 -11.36
C LYS A 50 18.82 -1.63 -10.18
N VAL A 51 19.23 -2.11 -9.00
CA VAL A 51 19.39 -1.25 -7.84
C VAL A 51 20.63 -0.37 -8.06
N VAL A 52 20.41 0.96 -8.21
CA VAL A 52 21.48 1.94 -8.38
C VAL A 52 21.87 2.61 -7.08
N LEU A 53 20.98 2.59 -6.08
CA LEU A 53 21.25 3.04 -4.71
C LEU A 53 20.41 2.19 -3.73
N ALA A 54 21.01 1.80 -2.61
CA ALA A 54 20.31 1.28 -1.42
C ALA A 54 21.11 1.74 -0.20
N LYS A 55 20.59 2.74 0.54
CA LYS A 55 21.36 3.43 1.58
C LYS A 55 20.47 3.85 2.74
N GLY A 56 21.00 3.72 3.95
CA GLY A 56 20.41 4.24 5.18
C GLY A 56 21.03 5.55 5.63
N TYR A 57 20.21 6.40 6.25
CA TYR A 57 20.61 7.69 6.79
C TYR A 57 20.06 7.85 8.21
N GLY A 58 20.82 8.52 9.08
CA GLY A 58 20.42 8.81 10.45
C GLY A 58 20.45 7.60 11.37
N VAL A 59 19.49 7.49 12.27
CA VAL A 59 19.47 6.51 13.37
C VAL A 59 18.13 5.79 13.48
N LYS A 60 18.17 4.50 13.85
CA LYS A 60 16.99 3.67 14.16
C LYS A 60 16.31 4.13 15.46
N SER A 61 17.11 4.62 16.40
CA SER A 61 16.66 5.06 17.71
C SER A 61 17.40 6.32 18.13
N ILE A 62 16.67 7.32 18.58
CA ILE A 62 17.23 8.54 19.15
C ILE A 62 17.93 8.31 20.51
N LEU A 63 17.62 7.20 21.17
CA LEU A 63 18.22 6.82 22.45
C LEU A 63 19.55 6.07 22.24
N THR A 64 19.53 4.99 21.46
CA THR A 64 20.70 4.11 21.27
C THR A 64 21.68 4.64 20.23
N LYS A 65 21.25 5.57 19.36
CA LYS A 65 22.04 6.11 18.23
C LYS A 65 22.49 5.05 17.22
N GLU A 66 21.87 3.88 17.23
CA GLU A 66 22.14 2.83 16.24
C GLU A 66 21.80 3.34 14.83
N LYS A 67 22.72 3.14 13.89
CA LYS A 67 22.59 3.67 12.53
C LYS A 67 21.57 2.90 11.69
N VAL A 68 20.84 3.62 10.84
CA VAL A 68 20.07 3.05 9.75
C VAL A 68 21.02 2.61 8.64
N ASP A 69 20.78 1.44 8.07
CA ASP A 69 21.48 0.88 6.92
C ASP A 69 20.49 0.35 5.86
N ALA A 70 21.01 -0.25 4.79
CA ALA A 70 20.21 -0.81 3.71
C ALA A 70 19.34 -2.02 4.14
N ASN A 71 19.64 -2.65 5.28
CA ASN A 71 18.94 -3.82 5.80
C ASN A 71 17.99 -3.47 6.96
N THR A 72 17.90 -2.20 7.32
CA THR A 72 17.02 -1.76 8.39
C THR A 72 15.56 -1.90 7.97
N LEU A 73 14.77 -2.63 8.78
CA LEU A 73 13.36 -2.80 8.54
C LEU A 73 12.56 -1.58 9.01
N PHE A 74 11.64 -1.15 8.17
CA PHE A 74 10.69 -0.09 8.46
C PHE A 74 9.27 -0.61 8.32
N GLY A 75 8.38 -0.21 9.23
CA GLY A 75 6.94 -0.41 9.04
C GLY A 75 6.46 0.41 7.84
N ILE A 76 5.87 -0.25 6.85
CA ILE A 76 5.46 0.38 5.60
C ILE A 76 4.02 0.87 5.60
N SER A 77 3.30 0.69 6.72
CA SER A 77 1.91 1.14 6.91
C SER A 77 1.03 0.81 5.70
N SER A 78 0.29 1.78 5.18
CA SER A 78 -0.67 1.58 4.08
C SER A 78 -0.06 1.19 2.73
N ASN A 79 1.26 1.16 2.58
CA ASN A 79 1.87 0.51 1.41
C ASN A 79 1.54 -1.01 1.37
N SER A 80 1.23 -1.63 2.52
CA SER A 80 0.74 -3.01 2.62
C SER A 80 -0.52 -3.26 1.80
N LYS A 81 -1.34 -2.24 1.55
CA LYS A 81 -2.56 -2.34 0.73
C LYS A 81 -2.26 -2.74 -0.71
N ALA A 82 -1.12 -2.29 -1.26
CA ALA A 82 -0.69 -2.69 -2.60
C ALA A 82 -0.42 -4.21 -2.66
N PHE A 83 0.20 -4.78 -1.63
CA PHE A 83 0.45 -6.23 -1.54
C PHE A 83 -0.85 -7.01 -1.41
N THR A 84 -1.80 -6.53 -0.61
CA THR A 84 -3.14 -7.15 -0.49
C THR A 84 -3.85 -7.17 -1.84
N THR A 85 -3.83 -6.04 -2.56
CA THR A 85 -4.46 -5.94 -3.88
C THR A 85 -3.76 -6.83 -4.92
N ALA A 86 -2.42 -6.91 -4.89
CA ALA A 86 -1.64 -7.81 -5.74
C ALA A 86 -1.98 -9.28 -5.46
N ALA A 87 -2.09 -9.68 -4.18
CA ALA A 87 -2.47 -11.03 -3.79
C ALA A 87 -3.86 -11.42 -4.33
N LEU A 88 -4.86 -10.52 -4.22
CA LEU A 88 -6.17 -10.74 -4.83
C LEU A 88 -6.08 -10.87 -6.35
N ALA A 89 -5.30 -10.00 -7.02
CA ALA A 89 -5.10 -10.07 -8.47
C ALA A 89 -4.48 -11.40 -8.91
N MET A 90 -3.50 -11.91 -8.16
CA MET A 90 -2.91 -13.23 -8.43
C MET A 90 -3.95 -14.36 -8.31
N LEU A 91 -4.81 -14.32 -7.31
CA LEU A 91 -5.89 -15.30 -7.15
C LEU A 91 -6.94 -15.20 -8.27
N ILE A 92 -7.17 -13.99 -8.80
CA ILE A 92 -8.05 -13.77 -9.96
C ILE A 92 -7.41 -14.34 -11.23
N ASP A 93 -6.13 -14.10 -11.47
CA ASP A 93 -5.39 -14.68 -12.60
C ASP A 93 -5.40 -16.21 -12.55
N GLU A 94 -5.38 -16.80 -11.34
CA GLU A 94 -5.55 -18.23 -11.08
C GLU A 94 -7.01 -18.72 -11.21
N LYS A 95 -7.96 -17.83 -11.54
CA LYS A 95 -9.40 -18.12 -11.68
C LYS A 95 -10.06 -18.68 -10.41
N LYS A 96 -9.53 -18.32 -9.24
CA LYS A 96 -10.05 -18.72 -7.94
C LYS A 96 -11.13 -17.79 -7.39
N LEU A 97 -11.17 -16.55 -7.88
CA LEU A 97 -12.19 -15.54 -7.60
C LEU A 97 -12.22 -14.50 -8.73
N ASN A 98 -13.23 -13.61 -8.74
CA ASN A 98 -13.34 -12.49 -9.67
C ASN A 98 -13.50 -11.17 -8.89
N TRP A 99 -13.11 -10.05 -9.54
CA TRP A 99 -13.27 -8.73 -8.93
C TRP A 99 -14.72 -8.38 -8.56
N ASP A 100 -15.68 -8.90 -9.31
CA ASP A 100 -17.10 -8.57 -9.15
C ASP A 100 -17.89 -9.64 -8.38
N ASP A 101 -17.19 -10.67 -7.85
CA ASP A 101 -17.79 -11.63 -6.93
C ASP A 101 -18.20 -10.92 -5.63
N LYS A 102 -19.32 -11.37 -5.05
CA LYS A 102 -19.82 -10.82 -3.78
C LYS A 102 -18.97 -11.33 -2.61
N VAL A 103 -18.60 -10.42 -1.70
CA VAL A 103 -17.80 -10.76 -0.51
C VAL A 103 -18.47 -11.86 0.32
N ILE A 104 -19.80 -11.83 0.46
CA ILE A 104 -20.58 -12.82 1.20
C ILE A 104 -20.46 -14.26 0.66
N GLN A 105 -20.00 -14.46 -0.57
CA GLN A 105 -19.74 -15.80 -1.13
C GLN A 105 -18.54 -16.47 -0.46
N TYR A 106 -17.60 -15.68 0.00
CA TYR A 106 -16.36 -16.13 0.66
C TYR A 106 -16.41 -15.98 2.19
N LEU A 107 -17.10 -14.94 2.64
CA LEU A 107 -17.26 -14.58 4.06
C LEU A 107 -18.76 -14.39 4.35
N PRO A 108 -19.52 -15.46 4.62
CA PRO A 108 -20.96 -15.36 4.89
C PRO A 108 -21.32 -14.50 6.10
N GLU A 109 -20.39 -14.33 7.04
CA GLU A 109 -20.50 -13.47 8.22
C GLU A 109 -20.32 -11.98 7.94
N PHE A 110 -19.84 -11.60 6.76
CA PHE A 110 -19.63 -10.20 6.36
C PHE A 110 -20.95 -9.45 6.32
N LYS A 111 -21.00 -8.35 7.07
CA LYS A 111 -22.17 -7.46 7.11
C LYS A 111 -21.73 -6.00 7.13
N MET A 112 -22.28 -5.22 6.23
CA MET A 112 -22.15 -3.78 6.21
C MET A 112 -23.33 -3.13 6.94
N TYR A 113 -23.31 -1.82 7.06
CA TYR A 113 -24.29 -0.99 7.80
C TYR A 113 -25.75 -1.11 7.30
N ASN A 114 -26.01 -1.77 6.19
CA ASN A 114 -27.34 -2.15 5.75
C ASN A 114 -27.30 -3.37 4.82
N GLU A 115 -28.46 -4.02 4.64
CA GLU A 115 -28.60 -5.26 3.85
C GLU A 115 -28.27 -5.05 2.38
N TYR A 116 -28.69 -3.94 1.77
CA TYR A 116 -28.40 -3.67 0.36
C TYR A 116 -26.90 -3.62 0.11
N VAL A 117 -26.15 -2.84 0.91
CA VAL A 117 -24.70 -2.75 0.76
C VAL A 117 -24.04 -4.09 1.04
N THR A 118 -24.49 -4.84 2.06
CA THR A 118 -23.97 -6.18 2.37
C THR A 118 -24.03 -7.11 1.17
N HIS A 119 -25.19 -7.19 0.51
CA HIS A 119 -25.40 -8.10 -0.63
C HIS A 119 -24.75 -7.60 -1.93
N GLU A 120 -24.59 -6.30 -2.09
CA GLU A 120 -23.98 -5.71 -3.29
C GLU A 120 -22.47 -5.57 -3.22
N PHE A 121 -21.85 -5.71 -2.03
CA PHE A 121 -20.43 -5.51 -1.83
C PHE A 121 -19.60 -6.57 -2.57
N THR A 122 -18.67 -6.10 -3.41
CA THR A 122 -17.80 -6.97 -4.22
C THR A 122 -16.35 -6.95 -3.71
N ILE A 123 -15.56 -7.92 -4.19
CA ILE A 123 -14.11 -7.96 -3.94
C ILE A 123 -13.44 -6.64 -4.37
N ARG A 124 -13.88 -6.07 -5.51
CA ARG A 124 -13.41 -4.77 -6.00
C ARG A 124 -13.69 -3.64 -5.01
N ASP A 125 -14.85 -3.65 -4.37
CA ASP A 125 -15.23 -2.59 -3.41
C ASP A 125 -14.34 -2.60 -2.17
N LEU A 126 -13.81 -3.76 -1.75
CA LEU A 126 -12.89 -3.88 -0.62
C LEU A 126 -11.62 -3.03 -0.80
N VAL A 127 -11.15 -2.88 -2.03
CA VAL A 127 -9.84 -2.27 -2.33
C VAL A 127 -9.94 -0.91 -3.06
N THR A 128 -11.14 -0.36 -3.19
CA THR A 128 -11.35 0.89 -3.95
C THR A 128 -11.83 2.08 -3.12
N HIS A 129 -11.94 1.91 -1.79
CA HIS A 129 -12.32 3.00 -0.89
C HIS A 129 -13.64 3.69 -1.27
N ARG A 130 -14.67 2.90 -1.60
CA ARG A 130 -15.99 3.41 -2.01
C ARG A 130 -17.14 2.85 -1.18
N SER A 131 -16.82 2.38 0.02
CA SER A 131 -17.80 1.74 0.92
C SER A 131 -18.84 2.70 1.49
N GLY A 132 -18.53 3.97 1.56
CA GLY A 132 -19.28 4.97 2.33
C GLY A 132 -18.79 5.10 3.77
N LEU A 133 -17.92 4.23 4.28
CA LEU A 133 -17.28 4.38 5.58
C LEU A 133 -16.16 5.42 5.48
N GLY A 134 -16.21 6.44 6.35
CA GLY A 134 -15.26 7.56 6.28
C GLY A 134 -13.89 7.24 6.86
N LEU A 135 -12.97 8.18 6.68
CA LEU A 135 -11.62 8.11 7.23
C LEU A 135 -11.63 7.82 8.73
N GLY A 136 -10.94 6.77 9.15
CA GLY A 136 -10.85 6.36 10.55
C GLY A 136 -12.05 5.59 11.08
N ALA A 137 -13.04 5.27 10.24
CA ALA A 137 -14.19 4.48 10.67
C ALA A 137 -13.75 3.11 11.19
N GLY A 138 -13.95 2.87 12.50
CA GLY A 138 -13.60 1.63 13.17
C GLY A 138 -12.10 1.42 13.44
N ASP A 139 -11.23 2.36 13.15
CA ASP A 139 -9.78 2.23 13.34
C ASP A 139 -9.38 1.94 14.80
N LEU A 140 -10.22 2.26 15.78
CA LEU A 140 -9.99 1.89 17.18
C LEU A 140 -10.04 0.38 17.43
N MET A 141 -10.52 -0.43 16.48
CA MET A 141 -10.43 -1.89 16.56
C MET A 141 -9.04 -2.42 16.18
N ILE A 142 -8.23 -1.61 15.50
CA ILE A 142 -6.88 -1.97 15.05
C ILE A 142 -5.79 -1.08 15.64
N TRP A 143 -6.14 -0.01 16.29
CA TRP A 143 -5.21 1.01 16.78
C TRP A 143 -5.70 1.64 18.10
N PRO A 144 -4.85 1.84 19.14
CA PRO A 144 -3.43 1.47 19.20
C PRO A 144 -3.19 -0.04 19.32
N ASP A 145 -1.93 -0.46 19.17
CA ASP A 145 -1.52 -1.85 19.38
C ASP A 145 -1.97 -2.36 20.74
N GLY A 146 -2.37 -3.64 20.81
CA GLY A 146 -2.88 -4.27 22.02
C GLY A 146 -4.41 -4.27 22.11
N SER A 147 -5.11 -3.91 21.03
CA SER A 147 -6.54 -4.17 20.88
C SER A 147 -6.85 -5.66 21.00
N ASP A 148 -7.91 -6.02 21.73
CA ASP A 148 -8.37 -7.42 21.85
C ASP A 148 -9.18 -7.89 20.63
N PHE A 149 -9.46 -7.01 19.67
CA PHE A 149 -10.19 -7.34 18.45
C PHE A 149 -9.36 -8.20 17.51
N LYS A 150 -9.99 -9.25 17.01
CA LYS A 150 -9.46 -10.13 15.96
C LYS A 150 -10.15 -9.82 14.61
N GLU A 151 -9.60 -10.38 13.54
CA GLU A 151 -10.13 -10.18 12.18
C GLU A 151 -11.63 -10.47 12.09
N ASN A 152 -12.10 -11.56 12.70
CA ASN A 152 -13.52 -11.93 12.74
C ASN A 152 -14.38 -10.91 13.51
N ASP A 153 -13.85 -10.29 14.56
CA ASP A 153 -14.57 -9.27 15.32
C ASP A 153 -14.71 -8.00 14.48
N ILE A 154 -13.66 -7.64 13.76
CA ILE A 154 -13.66 -6.50 12.83
C ILE A 154 -14.71 -6.72 11.74
N ILE A 155 -14.72 -7.89 11.07
CA ILE A 155 -15.69 -8.22 10.02
C ILE A 155 -17.13 -8.10 10.52
N ARG A 156 -17.42 -8.62 11.71
CA ARG A 156 -18.75 -8.56 12.32
C ARG A 156 -19.16 -7.16 12.75
N ASN A 157 -18.21 -6.33 13.16
CA ASN A 157 -18.48 -4.99 13.68
C ASN A 157 -18.65 -3.93 12.60
N LEU A 158 -18.31 -4.20 11.34
CA LEU A 158 -18.55 -3.27 10.21
C LEU A 158 -20.04 -2.85 10.12
N GLN A 159 -20.97 -3.73 10.46
CA GLN A 159 -22.41 -3.45 10.44
C GLN A 159 -22.83 -2.32 11.40
N HIS A 160 -22.02 -2.04 12.42
CA HIS A 160 -22.32 -1.01 13.43
C HIS A 160 -21.72 0.36 13.08
N LEU A 161 -20.89 0.43 12.04
CA LEU A 161 -20.27 1.67 11.61
C LEU A 161 -21.26 2.51 10.80
N LYS A 162 -21.19 3.82 10.98
CA LYS A 162 -22.09 4.76 10.29
C LYS A 162 -21.44 5.24 9.00
N PRO A 163 -22.14 5.17 7.86
CA PRO A 163 -21.63 5.73 6.62
C PRO A 163 -21.63 7.26 6.65
N VAL A 164 -20.67 7.87 5.98
CA VAL A 164 -20.54 9.32 5.76
C VAL A 164 -20.95 9.73 4.36
N SER A 165 -21.08 8.76 3.45
CA SER A 165 -21.54 8.93 2.08
C SER A 165 -22.33 7.71 1.61
N ALA A 166 -23.02 7.83 0.48
CA ALA A 166 -23.67 6.68 -0.13
C ALA A 166 -22.65 5.73 -0.77
N PHE A 167 -22.97 4.43 -0.73
CA PHE A 167 -22.14 3.38 -1.32
C PHE A 167 -21.77 3.67 -2.77
N ARG A 168 -20.49 3.53 -3.12
CA ARG A 168 -19.90 3.75 -4.45
C ARG A 168 -19.95 5.17 -5.00
N THR A 169 -20.35 6.19 -4.20
CA THR A 169 -20.53 7.56 -4.72
C THR A 169 -19.30 8.45 -4.53
N LYS A 170 -18.46 8.16 -3.53
CA LYS A 170 -17.28 8.97 -3.19
C LYS A 170 -16.09 8.07 -2.85
N TYR A 171 -14.92 8.67 -2.84
CA TYR A 171 -13.72 8.11 -2.25
C TYR A 171 -13.74 8.37 -0.75
N ASP A 172 -13.84 7.31 0.02
CA ASP A 172 -13.85 7.33 1.49
C ASP A 172 -12.79 6.33 1.96
N TYR A 173 -11.63 6.84 2.39
CA TYR A 173 -10.51 5.98 2.80
C TYR A 173 -10.87 5.17 4.05
N ASP A 174 -10.73 3.86 3.97
CA ASP A 174 -11.02 2.92 5.04
C ASP A 174 -9.94 1.86 5.17
N ASN A 175 -9.54 1.52 6.40
CA ASN A 175 -8.52 0.51 6.69
C ASN A 175 -9.14 -0.89 6.86
N LEU A 176 -10.31 -0.99 7.46
CA LEU A 176 -10.90 -2.27 7.88
C LEU A 176 -11.24 -3.17 6.70
N LEU A 177 -11.64 -2.59 5.57
CA LEU A 177 -11.97 -3.37 4.37
C LEU A 177 -10.77 -4.09 3.76
N TYR A 178 -9.55 -3.60 4.00
CA TYR A 178 -8.33 -4.33 3.64
C TYR A 178 -8.04 -5.52 4.56
N ILE A 179 -8.53 -5.49 5.81
CA ILE A 179 -8.52 -6.67 6.69
C ILE A 179 -9.50 -7.71 6.16
N VAL A 180 -10.71 -7.29 5.77
CA VAL A 180 -11.67 -8.18 5.09
C VAL A 180 -11.06 -8.80 3.82
N ALA A 181 -10.35 -8.01 3.01
CA ALA A 181 -9.64 -8.50 1.83
C ALA A 181 -8.57 -9.55 2.19
N GLY A 182 -7.86 -9.37 3.30
CA GLY A 182 -6.91 -10.36 3.84
C GLY A 182 -7.59 -11.67 4.21
N GLU A 183 -8.78 -11.62 4.82
CA GLU A 183 -9.56 -12.82 5.13
C GLU A 183 -10.13 -13.51 3.90
N VAL A 184 -10.51 -12.76 2.85
CA VAL A 184 -10.87 -13.36 1.56
C VAL A 184 -9.67 -14.12 0.96
N ILE A 185 -8.46 -13.53 1.00
CA ILE A 185 -7.23 -14.21 0.56
C ILE A 185 -7.04 -15.50 1.35
N HIS A 186 -7.21 -15.46 2.67
CA HIS A 186 -7.11 -16.63 3.53
C HIS A 186 -8.11 -17.74 3.13
N LYS A 187 -9.38 -17.39 2.98
CA LYS A 187 -10.45 -18.36 2.60
C LYS A 187 -10.20 -19.00 1.25
N VAL A 188 -9.76 -18.22 0.27
CA VAL A 188 -9.57 -18.70 -1.11
C VAL A 188 -8.26 -19.48 -1.28
N SER A 189 -7.20 -19.08 -0.59
CA SER A 189 -5.87 -19.69 -0.74
C SER A 189 -5.55 -20.78 0.27
N GLY A 190 -6.26 -20.80 1.41
CA GLY A 190 -5.93 -21.65 2.57
C GLY A 190 -4.72 -21.17 3.37
N LYS A 191 -4.16 -20.00 3.06
CA LYS A 191 -2.97 -19.42 3.70
C LYS A 191 -3.33 -18.13 4.42
N SER A 192 -2.72 -17.88 5.59
CA SER A 192 -2.83 -16.54 6.19
C SER A 192 -2.29 -15.47 5.23
N TRP A 193 -2.73 -14.22 5.38
CA TRP A 193 -2.25 -13.11 4.59
C TRP A 193 -0.70 -13.01 4.61
N CYS A 194 -0.09 -13.10 5.80
CA CYS A 194 1.36 -13.06 5.96
C CYS A 194 2.06 -14.16 5.15
N ASN A 195 1.63 -15.42 5.33
CA ASN A 195 2.22 -16.55 4.61
C ASN A 195 2.04 -16.44 3.10
N PHE A 196 0.87 -15.93 2.65
CA PHE A 196 0.64 -15.75 1.22
C PHE A 196 1.59 -14.71 0.63
N ILE A 197 1.75 -13.55 1.28
CA ILE A 197 2.65 -12.49 0.82
C ILE A 197 4.10 -12.97 0.83
N GLU A 198 4.55 -13.58 1.94
CA GLU A 198 5.95 -14.03 2.10
C GLU A 198 6.35 -15.11 1.09
N GLU A 199 5.42 -15.98 0.68
CA GLU A 199 5.70 -17.06 -0.26
C GLU A 199 5.56 -16.63 -1.74
N ARG A 200 4.77 -15.58 -2.02
CA ARG A 200 4.30 -15.29 -3.38
C ARG A 200 4.74 -13.95 -3.93
N ILE A 201 5.12 -13.01 -3.08
CA ILE A 201 5.54 -11.66 -3.43
C ILE A 201 6.91 -11.34 -2.83
#